data_949695fb0472adae27d9cb3870e0ec93
#
_entry.id   949695fb0472adae27d9cb3870e0ec93
#
_cell.length_a   1.000
_cell.length_b   1.000
_cell.length_c   1.000
_cell.angle_alpha   90.00
_cell.angle_beta   90.00
_cell.angle_gamma   90.00
#
_symmetry.space_group_name_H-M   'P 1'
#
loop_
_entity.id
_entity.type
_entity.pdbx_description
1 polymer ?
#
loop_
_entity_poly.entity_id
_entity_poly.type
_entity_poly.pdbx_seq_one_letter_code
_entity_poly.pdbx_strand_id
1 'polypeptide(L)'
;MFKVVKRDGEVADFDLQKIGCAIEKAFDATQMQYNKDMVDLLNLRVTADFQKKIKDDKIDVESIQDSVENVLVQAGYADVAKAYILYRKQREKIRNMKSTILDYKEIVDSYVKVEDWRVKENSTVTYSVGGLILSNSGAVTANYWLSEIYDDEVAHAHRNADIH
;
A
#
# COMPACT_ATOMS: atom_id res chain seq x y z
N MET A 1 -5.67 -20.40 -14.46
CA MET A 1 -6.16 -19.04 -14.12
C MET A 1 -5.08 -18.42 -13.23
N PHE A 2 -4.44 -17.36 -13.67
CA PHE A 2 -3.33 -16.77 -12.92
C PHE A 2 -3.83 -16.01 -11.69
N LYS A 3 -2.94 -15.87 -10.71
CA LYS A 3 -3.20 -15.23 -9.43
C LYS A 3 -2.44 -13.92 -9.30
N VAL A 4 -2.99 -13.00 -8.53
CA VAL A 4 -2.38 -11.69 -8.25
C VAL A 4 -1.76 -11.72 -6.85
N VAL A 5 -0.50 -11.39 -6.77
CA VAL A 5 0.20 -11.19 -5.50
C VAL A 5 -0.01 -9.73 -5.08
N LYS A 6 -0.66 -9.54 -3.93
CA LYS A 6 -0.84 -8.22 -3.32
C LYS A 6 0.46 -7.76 -2.65
N ARG A 7 0.52 -6.47 -2.28
CA ARG A 7 1.69 -5.86 -1.61
C ARG A 7 2.02 -6.47 -0.25
N ASP A 8 1.00 -6.99 0.45
CA ASP A 8 1.13 -7.69 1.74
C ASP A 8 1.51 -9.17 1.60
N GLY A 9 1.79 -9.64 0.37
CA GLY A 9 2.09 -11.02 0.05
C GLY A 9 0.86 -11.93 -0.09
N GLU A 10 -0.35 -11.43 0.18
CA GLU A 10 -1.57 -12.20 -0.01
C GLU A 10 -1.79 -12.50 -1.50
N VAL A 11 -2.19 -13.73 -1.79
CA VAL A 11 -2.46 -14.21 -3.15
C VAL A 11 -3.98 -14.24 -3.37
N ALA A 12 -4.45 -13.47 -4.34
CA ALA A 12 -5.86 -13.37 -4.71
C ALA A 12 -6.11 -13.77 -6.16
N ASP A 13 -7.34 -14.11 -6.48
CA ASP A 13 -7.73 -14.36 -7.86
C ASP A 13 -7.76 -13.06 -8.67
N PHE A 14 -7.35 -13.16 -9.93
CA PHE A 14 -7.41 -12.02 -10.85
C PHE A 14 -8.86 -11.65 -11.19
N ASP A 15 -9.15 -10.36 -11.13
CA ASP A 15 -10.45 -9.80 -11.43
C ASP A 15 -10.30 -8.61 -12.37
N LEU A 16 -10.70 -8.81 -13.63
CA LEU A 16 -10.65 -7.80 -14.69
C LEU A 16 -11.54 -6.59 -14.40
N GLN A 17 -12.65 -6.78 -13.69
CA GLN A 17 -13.58 -5.69 -13.37
C GLN A 17 -12.93 -4.62 -12.49
N LYS A 18 -11.99 -5.02 -11.63
CA LYS A 18 -11.23 -4.07 -10.79
C LYS A 18 -10.38 -3.11 -11.60
N ILE A 19 -9.83 -3.58 -12.72
CA ILE A 19 -9.06 -2.71 -13.63
C ILE A 19 -10.02 -1.74 -14.32
N GLY A 20 -11.14 -2.21 -14.86
CA GLY A 20 -12.15 -1.36 -15.49
C GLY A 20 -12.66 -0.27 -14.57
N CYS A 21 -13.10 -0.64 -13.36
CA CYS A 21 -13.54 0.34 -12.36
C CYS A 21 -12.46 1.36 -11.96
N ALA A 22 -11.18 0.97 -11.96
CA ALA A 22 -10.10 1.89 -11.65
C ALA A 22 -9.84 2.87 -12.81
N ILE A 23 -9.95 2.41 -14.06
CA ILE A 23 -9.87 3.25 -15.27
C ILE A 23 -11.05 4.23 -15.32
N GLU A 24 -12.29 3.75 -15.12
CA GLU A 24 -13.49 4.59 -15.08
C GLU A 24 -13.35 5.73 -14.06
N LYS A 25 -12.92 5.42 -12.84
CA LYS A 25 -12.66 6.44 -11.80
C LYS A 25 -11.62 7.47 -12.20
N ALA A 26 -10.61 7.08 -12.97
CA ALA A 26 -9.59 7.99 -13.46
C ALA A 26 -10.16 8.93 -14.55
N PHE A 27 -11.03 8.42 -15.43
CA PHE A 27 -11.77 9.23 -16.38
C PHE A 27 -12.72 10.21 -15.69
N ASP A 28 -13.49 9.74 -14.70
CA ASP A 28 -14.40 10.58 -13.91
C ASP A 28 -13.64 11.71 -13.20
N ALA A 29 -12.46 11.42 -12.63
CA ALA A 29 -11.63 12.42 -11.96
C ALA A 29 -11.12 13.52 -12.90
N THR A 30 -10.98 13.24 -14.19
CA THR A 30 -10.57 14.22 -15.22
C THR A 30 -11.74 14.84 -15.96
N GLN A 31 -12.99 14.46 -15.63
CA GLN A 31 -14.21 14.89 -16.33
C GLN A 31 -14.17 14.61 -17.84
N MET A 32 -13.34 13.68 -18.27
CA MET A 32 -13.24 13.27 -19.66
C MET A 32 -14.34 12.27 -19.98
N GLN A 33 -15.06 12.49 -21.08
CA GLN A 33 -16.12 11.58 -21.49
C GLN A 33 -15.54 10.26 -21.99
N TYR A 34 -16.15 9.17 -21.57
CA TYR A 34 -15.82 7.82 -22.01
C TYR A 34 -17.12 6.99 -22.23
N ASN A 35 -17.00 5.92 -22.95
CA ASN A 35 -18.05 4.92 -23.07
C ASN A 35 -17.52 3.55 -22.61
N LYS A 36 -18.44 2.62 -22.40
CA LYS A 36 -18.11 1.28 -21.92
C LYS A 36 -17.17 0.53 -22.89
N ASP A 37 -17.41 0.65 -24.18
CA ASP A 37 -16.61 -0.04 -25.20
C ASP A 37 -15.15 0.42 -25.17
N MET A 38 -14.93 1.71 -24.89
CA MET A 38 -13.58 2.28 -24.74
C MET A 38 -12.87 1.72 -23.52
N VAL A 39 -13.57 1.61 -22.38
CA VAL A 39 -13.00 1.01 -21.16
C VAL A 39 -12.70 -0.46 -21.38
N ASP A 40 -13.59 -1.19 -22.03
CA ASP A 40 -13.40 -2.62 -22.35
C ASP A 40 -12.20 -2.82 -23.30
N LEU A 41 -12.01 -1.96 -24.29
CA LEU A 41 -10.85 -1.98 -25.17
C LEU A 41 -9.53 -1.69 -24.39
N LEU A 42 -9.55 -0.71 -23.47
CA LEU A 42 -8.41 -0.43 -22.63
C LEU A 42 -8.08 -1.60 -21.71
N ASN A 43 -9.08 -2.24 -21.11
CA ASN A 43 -8.92 -3.44 -20.29
C ASN A 43 -8.25 -4.59 -21.06
N LEU A 44 -8.66 -4.81 -22.31
CA LEU A 44 -8.04 -5.83 -23.17
C LEU A 44 -6.57 -5.50 -23.47
N ARG A 45 -6.26 -4.23 -23.77
CA ARG A 45 -4.87 -3.78 -23.99
C ARG A 45 -4.01 -3.95 -22.74
N VAL A 46 -4.52 -3.58 -21.57
CA VAL A 46 -3.83 -3.77 -20.28
C VAL A 46 -3.55 -5.24 -20.05
N THR A 47 -4.55 -6.11 -20.29
CA THR A 47 -4.39 -7.56 -20.15
C THR A 47 -3.31 -8.09 -21.09
N ALA A 48 -3.28 -7.66 -22.34
CA ALA A 48 -2.27 -8.05 -23.29
C ALA A 48 -0.85 -7.56 -22.91
N ASP A 49 -0.73 -6.36 -22.30
CA ASP A 49 0.54 -5.80 -21.86
C ASP A 49 1.13 -6.58 -20.68
N PHE A 50 0.35 -6.82 -19.64
CA PHE A 50 0.87 -7.53 -18.47
C PHE A 50 0.96 -9.04 -18.63
N GLN A 51 0.27 -9.64 -19.61
CA GLN A 51 0.32 -11.09 -19.85
C GLN A 51 1.76 -11.59 -20.04
N LYS A 52 2.63 -10.76 -20.64
CA LYS A 52 4.05 -11.05 -20.82
C LYS A 52 4.85 -11.04 -19.51
N LYS A 53 4.30 -10.45 -18.46
CA LYS A 53 4.93 -10.27 -17.14
C LYS A 53 4.54 -11.37 -16.15
N ILE A 54 3.60 -12.25 -16.52
CA ILE A 54 3.16 -13.38 -15.67
C ILE A 54 4.30 -14.39 -15.57
N LYS A 55 4.67 -14.74 -14.33
CA LYS A 55 5.64 -15.79 -14.00
C LYS A 55 4.99 -16.79 -13.04
N ASP A 56 5.14 -18.08 -13.31
CA ASP A 56 4.63 -19.17 -12.48
C ASP A 56 3.13 -19.01 -12.12
N ASP A 57 2.32 -18.63 -13.11
CA ASP A 57 0.90 -18.31 -12.94
C ASP A 57 0.59 -17.22 -11.90
N LYS A 58 1.56 -16.35 -11.61
CA LYS A 58 1.43 -15.23 -10.69
C LYS A 58 1.89 -13.93 -11.32
N ILE A 59 1.30 -12.83 -10.87
CA ILE A 59 1.71 -11.47 -11.25
C ILE A 59 1.54 -10.53 -10.06
N ASP A 60 2.47 -9.60 -9.88
CA ASP A 60 2.36 -8.56 -8.86
C ASP A 60 1.30 -7.52 -9.23
N VAL A 61 0.57 -7.06 -8.23
CA VAL A 61 -0.39 -5.98 -8.42
C VAL A 61 0.25 -4.71 -8.99
N GLU A 62 1.51 -4.44 -8.64
CA GLU A 62 2.27 -3.31 -9.17
C GLU A 62 2.49 -3.42 -10.68
N SER A 63 2.89 -4.61 -11.16
CA SER A 63 3.09 -4.87 -12.58
C SER A 63 1.79 -4.67 -13.40
N ILE A 64 0.64 -4.98 -12.82
CA ILE A 64 -0.67 -4.71 -13.45
C ILE A 64 -0.93 -3.20 -13.49
N GLN A 65 -0.67 -2.49 -12.39
CA GLN A 65 -0.89 -1.05 -12.29
C GLN A 65 0.01 -0.28 -13.26
N ASP A 66 1.27 -0.67 -13.39
CA ASP A 66 2.21 -0.09 -14.36
C ASP A 66 1.74 -0.33 -15.81
N SER A 67 1.15 -1.49 -16.08
CA SER A 67 0.54 -1.77 -17.39
C SER A 67 -0.66 -0.87 -17.66
N VAL A 68 -1.50 -0.58 -16.65
CA VAL A 68 -2.62 0.39 -16.79
C VAL A 68 -2.08 1.77 -17.14
N GLU A 69 -1.07 2.25 -16.41
CA GLU A 69 -0.45 3.56 -16.65
C GLU A 69 0.11 3.66 -18.08
N ASN A 70 0.89 2.65 -18.48
CA ASN A 70 1.49 2.60 -19.83
C ASN A 70 0.44 2.60 -20.93
N VAL A 71 -0.61 1.79 -20.80
CA VAL A 71 -1.67 1.69 -21.82
C VAL A 71 -2.45 2.99 -21.92
N LEU A 72 -2.77 3.65 -20.80
CA LEU A 72 -3.44 4.95 -20.81
C LEU A 72 -2.60 6.02 -21.53
N VAL A 73 -1.30 6.07 -21.25
CA VAL A 73 -0.38 7.00 -21.94
C VAL A 73 -0.28 6.69 -23.43
N GLN A 74 -0.11 5.43 -23.81
CA GLN A 74 -0.01 5.00 -25.21
C GLN A 74 -1.31 5.22 -25.99
N ALA A 75 -2.46 5.16 -25.31
CA ALA A 75 -3.76 5.46 -25.91
C ALA A 75 -4.05 6.95 -26.04
N GLY A 76 -3.12 7.82 -25.59
CA GLY A 76 -3.26 9.29 -25.66
C GLY A 76 -4.00 9.91 -24.49
N TYR A 77 -4.33 9.15 -23.44
CA TYR A 77 -5.03 9.63 -22.25
C TYR A 77 -4.06 10.02 -21.13
N ALA A 78 -3.12 10.91 -21.42
CA ALA A 78 -2.06 11.31 -20.47
C ALA A 78 -2.60 11.92 -19.17
N ASP A 79 -3.66 12.73 -19.25
CA ASP A 79 -4.28 13.35 -18.06
C ASP A 79 -4.99 12.29 -17.20
N VAL A 80 -5.64 11.33 -17.83
CA VAL A 80 -6.28 10.19 -17.13
C VAL A 80 -5.22 9.30 -16.46
N ALA A 81 -4.11 9.03 -17.15
CA ALA A 81 -2.98 8.31 -16.57
C ALA A 81 -2.41 9.04 -15.33
N LYS A 82 -2.25 10.36 -15.42
CA LYS A 82 -1.82 11.19 -14.28
C LYS A 82 -2.81 11.12 -13.11
N ALA A 83 -4.11 11.20 -13.36
CA ALA A 83 -5.14 11.05 -12.34
C ALA A 83 -5.09 9.66 -11.68
N TYR A 84 -4.88 8.61 -12.49
CA TYR A 84 -4.72 7.24 -12.01
C TYR A 84 -3.50 7.10 -11.07
N ILE A 85 -2.34 7.65 -11.45
CA ILE A 85 -1.12 7.65 -10.63
C ILE A 85 -1.35 8.37 -9.30
N LEU A 86 -1.98 9.55 -9.33
CA LEU A 86 -2.29 10.30 -8.12
C LEU A 86 -3.24 9.54 -7.19
N TYR A 87 -4.27 8.91 -7.75
CA TYR A 87 -5.18 8.06 -6.97
C TYR A 87 -4.45 6.87 -6.34
N ARG A 88 -3.55 6.21 -7.09
CA ARG A 88 -2.70 5.11 -6.59
C ARG A 88 -1.89 5.56 -5.38
N LYS A 89 -1.19 6.70 -5.49
CA LYS A 89 -0.39 7.28 -4.39
C LYS A 89 -1.24 7.64 -3.18
N GLN A 90 -2.42 8.23 -3.38
CA GLN A 90 -3.35 8.52 -2.28
C GLN A 90 -3.79 7.25 -1.54
N ARG A 91 -4.14 6.20 -2.28
CA ARG A 91 -4.54 4.90 -1.68
C ARG A 91 -3.40 4.24 -0.93
N GLU A 92 -2.18 4.39 -1.39
CA GLU A 92 -0.97 3.94 -0.70
C GLU A 92 -0.78 4.69 0.61
N LYS A 93 -0.84 6.02 0.58
CA LYS A 93 -0.74 6.85 1.80
C LYS A 93 -1.81 6.47 2.84
N ILE A 94 -3.06 6.26 2.42
CA ILE A 94 -4.14 5.83 3.32
C ILE A 94 -3.87 4.46 3.93
N ARG A 95 -3.32 3.51 3.16
CA ARG A 95 -2.95 2.18 3.70
C ARG A 95 -1.84 2.28 4.73
N ASN A 96 -0.78 3.05 4.43
CA ASN A 96 0.33 3.24 5.35
C ASN A 96 -0.13 3.91 6.65
N MET A 97 -1.02 4.90 6.58
CA MET A 97 -1.63 5.50 7.77
C MET A 97 -2.46 4.50 8.59
N LYS A 98 -3.22 3.62 7.94
CA LYS A 98 -3.99 2.57 8.63
C LYS A 98 -3.08 1.54 9.30
N SER A 99 -2.00 1.12 8.64
CA SER A 99 -1.01 0.23 9.22
C SER A 99 -0.40 0.87 10.48
N THR A 100 0.04 2.12 10.39
CA THR A 100 0.59 2.86 11.53
C THR A 100 -0.37 2.94 12.72
N ILE A 101 -1.67 3.14 12.47
CA ILE A 101 -2.68 3.18 13.55
C ILE A 101 -2.86 1.80 14.20
N LEU A 102 -2.82 0.73 13.40
CA LEU A 102 -2.92 -0.65 13.94
C LEU A 102 -1.69 -0.99 14.78
N ASP A 103 -0.49 -0.68 14.29
CA ASP A 103 0.76 -0.88 15.02
C ASP A 103 0.76 -0.11 16.35
N TYR A 104 0.26 1.14 16.34
CA TYR A 104 0.10 1.95 17.56
C TYR A 104 -0.85 1.28 18.56
N LYS A 105 -1.98 0.76 18.10
CA LYS A 105 -2.92 0.06 18.97
C LYS A 105 -2.30 -1.18 19.61
N GLU A 106 -1.55 -1.97 18.85
CA GLU A 106 -0.83 -3.14 19.37
C GLU A 106 0.20 -2.76 20.44
N ILE A 107 0.94 -1.68 20.22
CA ILE A 107 1.91 -1.15 21.21
C ILE A 107 1.19 -0.77 22.50
N VAL A 108 0.09 -0.03 22.42
CA VAL A 108 -0.70 0.36 23.59
C VAL A 108 -1.31 -0.85 24.28
N ASP A 109 -1.91 -1.77 23.52
CA ASP A 109 -2.52 -2.97 24.06
C ASP A 109 -1.49 -3.88 24.74
N SER A 110 -0.29 -4.03 24.17
CA SER A 110 0.81 -4.79 24.80
C SER A 110 1.28 -4.15 26.10
N TYR A 111 1.25 -2.84 26.17
CA TYR A 111 1.64 -2.09 27.36
C TYR A 111 0.58 -2.16 28.48
N VAL A 112 -0.70 -2.19 28.11
CA VAL A 112 -1.83 -2.27 29.05
C VAL A 112 -2.07 -3.71 29.52
N LYS A 113 -1.84 -4.69 28.65
CA LYS A 113 -1.97 -6.12 28.97
C LYS A 113 -0.71 -6.63 29.66
N VAL A 114 -0.51 -6.29 30.92
CA VAL A 114 0.56 -6.86 31.74
C VAL A 114 0.17 -8.29 32.13
N GLU A 115 0.57 -9.28 31.34
CA GLU A 115 0.26 -10.69 31.60
C GLU A 115 1.20 -11.32 32.66
N ASP A 116 2.39 -10.81 32.89
CA ASP A 116 3.34 -11.36 33.84
C ASP A 116 3.63 -10.40 35.01
N TRP A 117 3.09 -10.72 36.18
CA TRP A 117 3.29 -9.98 37.42
C TRP A 117 4.76 -10.02 37.92
N ARG A 118 5.58 -10.97 37.45
CA ARG A 118 6.98 -11.13 37.84
C ARG A 118 7.89 -10.06 37.25
N VAL A 119 7.47 -9.42 36.18
CA VAL A 119 8.22 -8.36 35.52
C VAL A 119 8.15 -7.02 36.30
N LYS A 120 7.27 -6.93 37.30
CA LYS A 120 7.02 -5.71 38.04
C LYS A 120 8.17 -5.28 38.96
N GLU A 121 9.03 -6.19 39.40
CA GLU A 121 10.02 -5.87 40.46
C GLU A 121 11.21 -5.04 40.00
N ASN A 122 11.54 -4.98 38.70
CA ASN A 122 12.73 -4.30 38.19
C ASN A 122 12.48 -3.26 37.08
N SER A 123 11.24 -2.89 36.79
CA SER A 123 10.94 -2.02 35.66
C SER A 123 10.06 -0.83 36.01
N THR A 124 10.55 0.04 36.85
CA THR A 124 9.87 1.29 37.22
C THR A 124 9.62 2.25 36.06
N VAL A 125 10.32 2.08 34.93
CA VAL A 125 10.15 2.89 33.71
C VAL A 125 9.27 2.18 32.68
N THR A 126 9.35 0.85 32.55
CA THR A 126 8.74 0.10 31.47
C THR A 126 7.21 -0.02 31.58
N TYR A 127 6.64 0.02 32.78
CA TYR A 127 5.18 -0.12 33.00
C TYR A 127 4.59 1.08 33.75
N SER A 128 5.20 2.25 33.61
CA SER A 128 4.70 3.51 34.12
C SER A 128 3.97 4.32 33.05
N VAL A 129 3.12 5.25 33.46
CA VAL A 129 2.49 6.22 32.52
C VAL A 129 3.57 6.98 31.75
N GLY A 130 4.69 7.31 32.39
CA GLY A 130 5.84 7.94 31.73
C GLY A 130 6.48 7.04 30.66
N GLY A 131 6.66 5.74 30.94
CA GLY A 131 7.14 4.76 29.99
C GLY A 131 6.18 4.57 28.80
N LEU A 132 4.88 4.56 29.04
CA LEU A 132 3.86 4.51 27.97
C LEU A 132 3.96 5.74 27.06
N ILE A 133 4.07 6.95 27.64
CA ILE A 133 4.22 8.20 26.88
C ILE A 133 5.51 8.17 26.05
N LEU A 134 6.62 7.71 26.65
CA LEU A 134 7.91 7.65 25.97
C LEU A 134 7.88 6.65 24.79
N SER A 135 7.31 5.45 25.00
CA SER A 135 7.15 4.42 23.97
C SER A 135 6.26 4.91 22.84
N ASN A 136 5.13 5.53 23.15
CA ASN A 136 4.23 6.10 22.16
C ASN A 136 4.86 7.22 21.36
N SER A 137 5.54 8.15 22.04
CA SER A 137 6.23 9.27 21.38
C SER A 137 7.33 8.76 20.44
N GLY A 138 8.11 7.76 20.90
CA GLY A 138 9.14 7.11 20.09
C GLY A 138 8.55 6.43 18.85
N ALA A 139 7.50 5.64 19.01
CA ALA A 139 6.85 4.93 17.91
C ALA A 139 6.25 5.87 16.86
N VAL A 140 5.54 6.91 17.28
CA VAL A 140 4.95 7.92 16.39
C VAL A 140 6.05 8.66 15.62
N THR A 141 7.12 9.07 16.32
CA THR A 141 8.23 9.79 15.71
C THR A 141 8.98 8.91 14.70
N ALA A 142 9.29 7.67 15.07
CA ALA A 142 9.97 6.72 14.19
C ALA A 142 9.13 6.42 12.92
N ASN A 143 7.83 6.18 13.09
CA ASN A 143 6.94 5.98 11.94
C ASN A 143 6.87 7.20 11.03
N TYR A 144 6.82 8.41 11.58
CA TYR A 144 6.84 9.64 10.80
C TYR A 144 8.14 9.77 9.99
N TRP A 145 9.28 9.49 10.60
CA TRP A 145 10.57 9.56 9.91
C TRP A 145 10.69 8.50 8.81
N LEU A 146 10.23 7.28 9.06
CA LEU A 146 10.27 6.18 8.09
C LEU A 146 9.24 6.33 6.96
N SER A 147 8.22 7.18 7.09
CA SER A 147 7.20 7.37 6.06
C SER A 147 7.33 8.69 5.29
N GLU A 148 7.93 9.74 5.89
CA GLU A 148 7.91 11.08 5.31
C GLU A 148 9.31 11.71 5.14
N ILE A 149 10.33 11.22 5.87
CA ILE A 149 11.66 11.85 5.89
C ILE A 149 12.73 10.99 5.21
N TYR A 150 12.75 9.69 5.50
CA TYR A 150 13.73 8.80 4.88
C TYR A 150 13.25 8.30 3.52
N ASP A 151 14.21 8.07 2.62
CA ASP A 151 13.93 7.42 1.33
C ASP A 151 13.38 6.01 1.55
N ASP A 152 12.52 5.58 0.63
CA ASP A 152 11.82 4.28 0.71
C ASP A 152 12.79 3.10 0.89
N GLU A 153 13.98 3.16 0.29
CA GLU A 153 15.02 2.13 0.38
C GLU A 153 15.56 2.01 1.82
N VAL A 154 15.85 3.14 2.46
CA VAL A 154 16.34 3.21 3.86
C VAL A 154 15.24 2.76 4.82
N ALA A 155 14.03 3.24 4.61
CA ALA A 155 12.87 2.87 5.43
C ALA A 155 12.57 1.38 5.35
N HIS A 156 12.72 0.78 4.17
CA HIS A 156 12.52 -0.65 3.95
C HIS A 156 13.62 -1.48 4.62
N ALA A 157 14.89 -1.08 4.46
CA ALA A 157 16.01 -1.76 5.11
C ALA A 157 15.91 -1.73 6.64
N HIS A 158 15.45 -0.61 7.22
CA HIS A 158 15.22 -0.52 8.66
C HIS A 158 14.07 -1.42 9.13
N ARG A 159 12.95 -1.47 8.38
CA ARG A 159 11.80 -2.34 8.74
C ARG A 159 12.12 -3.82 8.62
N ASN A 160 13.02 -4.18 7.72
CA ASN A 160 13.50 -5.56 7.55
C ASN A 160 14.63 -5.92 8.52
N ALA A 161 15.07 -5.01 9.38
CA ALA A 161 16.21 -5.16 10.29
C ALA A 161 17.55 -5.38 9.56
N ASP A 162 17.69 -4.90 8.32
CA ASP A 162 18.96 -4.92 7.58
C ASP A 162 19.91 -3.84 8.09
N ILE A 163 19.35 -2.74 8.66
CA ILE A 163 20.05 -1.65 9.33
C ILE A 163 19.33 -1.26 10.63
N HIS A 164 20.11 -0.78 11.62
CA HIS A 164 19.60 -0.28 12.90
C HIS A 164 19.93 1.20 13.07
#